data_6bfcdf8ffba81536c1f1b880122f655c
#
_entry.id   6bfcdf8ffba81536c1f1b880122f655c
#
_cell.length_a   1.000
_cell.length_b   1.000
_cell.length_c   1.000
_cell.angle_alpha   90.00
_cell.angle_beta   90.00
_cell.angle_gamma   90.00
#
_symmetry.space_group_name_H-M   'P 1'
#
loop_
_entity.id
_entity.type
_entity.pdbx_description
1 polymer ?
#
loop_
_entity_poly.entity_id
_entity_poly.type
_entity_poly.pdbx_seq_one_letter_code
_entity_poly.pdbx_strand_id
1 'polypeptide(L)'
;VASTKRFAIVSILLGVAAIALPYFFGTLAVLALGGVMLASGIVSLFFVIDVRKQGLPVSVFGPWAQIIAGLVVLIWPELALWLVAVLLGGGLILSGITGLTALRDAGIVNPPRLRKIGLWASILLGVLLIAMGALGSAILLGMVLGVALIAAGLHQWREADLLR
;
A
#
# COMPACT_ATOMS: atom_id res chain seq x y z
N VAL A 1 22.90 8.82 18.89
CA VAL A 1 23.49 7.60 18.33
C VAL A 1 22.89 6.34 18.97
N ALA A 2 22.87 6.20 20.30
CA ALA A 2 22.30 5.02 21.00
C ALA A 2 20.78 4.89 20.76
N SER A 3 20.05 5.99 20.70
CA SER A 3 18.61 6.02 20.40
C SER A 3 18.31 5.53 18.98
N THR A 4 19.05 5.99 17.99
CA THR A 4 18.85 5.63 16.57
C THR A 4 19.06 4.12 16.34
N LYS A 5 20.07 3.51 16.99
CA LYS A 5 20.31 2.06 16.90
C LYS A 5 19.19 1.24 17.54
N ARG A 6 18.60 1.72 18.64
CA ARG A 6 17.44 1.04 19.26
C ARG A 6 16.22 1.09 18.33
N PHE A 7 15.94 2.22 17.70
CA PHE A 7 14.85 2.33 16.72
C PHE A 7 15.09 1.44 15.50
N ALA A 8 16.33 1.35 15.00
CA ALA A 8 16.68 0.45 13.90
C ALA A 8 16.40 -1.02 14.24
N ILE A 9 16.81 -1.47 15.44
CA ILE A 9 16.54 -2.84 15.91
C ILE A 9 15.03 -3.10 16.01
N VAL A 10 14.28 -2.17 16.62
CA VAL A 10 12.82 -2.30 16.75
C VAL A 10 12.15 -2.39 15.36
N SER A 11 12.57 -1.55 14.42
CA SER A 11 12.03 -1.58 13.05
C SER A 11 12.31 -2.90 12.34
N ILE A 12 13.52 -3.46 12.50
CA ILE A 12 13.87 -4.77 11.92
C ILE A 12 13.05 -5.88 12.57
N LEU A 13 12.92 -5.89 13.89
CA LEU A 13 12.13 -6.91 14.60
C LEU A 13 10.65 -6.86 14.22
N LEU A 14 10.07 -5.64 14.13
CA LEU A 14 8.70 -5.45 13.66
C LEU A 14 8.54 -5.90 12.21
N GLY A 15 9.53 -5.64 11.35
CA GLY A 15 9.52 -6.09 9.97
C GLY A 15 9.54 -7.60 9.84
N VAL A 16 10.36 -8.29 10.63
CA VAL A 16 10.39 -9.77 10.70
C VAL A 16 9.06 -10.30 11.23
N ALA A 17 8.49 -9.69 12.27
CA ALA A 17 7.18 -10.07 12.79
C ALA A 17 6.07 -9.86 11.74
N ALA A 18 6.13 -8.81 10.95
CA ALA A 18 5.18 -8.54 9.87
C ALA A 18 5.26 -9.58 8.73
N ILE A 19 6.45 -10.11 8.45
CA ILE A 19 6.62 -11.23 7.49
C ILE A 19 6.15 -12.55 8.09
N ALA A 20 6.33 -12.76 9.38
CA ALA A 20 5.89 -13.98 10.07
C ALA A 20 4.35 -14.06 10.24
N LEU A 21 3.71 -12.91 10.43
CA LEU A 21 2.25 -12.78 10.64
C LEU A 21 1.65 -11.77 9.66
N PRO A 22 1.75 -11.99 8.35
CA PRO A 22 1.45 -10.98 7.35
C PRO A 22 -0.03 -10.56 7.34
N TYR A 23 -0.94 -11.49 7.59
CA TYR A 23 -2.38 -11.18 7.67
C TYR A 23 -2.69 -10.18 8.79
N PHE A 24 -2.13 -10.38 9.97
CA PHE A 24 -2.35 -9.50 11.12
C PHE A 24 -1.80 -8.10 10.86
N PHE A 25 -0.56 -8.01 10.40
CA PHE A 25 0.07 -6.71 10.11
C PHE A 25 -0.56 -6.01 8.90
N GLY A 26 -1.01 -6.75 7.90
CA GLY A 26 -1.75 -6.19 6.76
C GLY A 26 -3.09 -5.60 7.17
N THR A 27 -3.83 -6.28 8.03
CA THR A 27 -5.10 -5.76 8.58
C THR A 27 -4.86 -4.53 9.45
N LEU A 28 -3.83 -4.55 10.31
CA LEU A 28 -3.43 -3.38 11.10
C LEU A 28 -3.06 -2.19 10.22
N ALA A 29 -2.34 -2.42 9.13
CA ALA A 29 -1.97 -1.35 8.18
C ALA A 29 -3.21 -0.69 7.57
N VAL A 30 -4.21 -1.48 7.17
CA VAL A 30 -5.48 -0.94 6.63
C VAL A 30 -6.26 -0.17 7.68
N LEU A 31 -6.34 -0.68 8.92
CA LEU A 31 -6.97 0.04 10.02
C LEU A 31 -6.26 1.36 10.34
N ALA A 32 -4.93 1.37 10.34
CA ALA A 32 -4.14 2.59 10.52
C ALA A 32 -4.41 3.60 9.40
N LEU A 33 -4.48 3.15 8.14
CA LEU A 33 -4.85 4.00 7.00
C LEU A 33 -6.25 4.57 7.16
N GLY A 34 -7.24 3.77 7.56
CA GLY A 34 -8.60 4.22 7.86
C GLY A 34 -8.62 5.30 8.93
N GLY A 35 -7.86 5.11 10.02
CA GLY A 35 -7.71 6.10 11.10
C GLY A 35 -7.07 7.40 10.62
N VAL A 36 -6.01 7.33 9.83
CA VAL A 36 -5.36 8.51 9.23
C VAL A 36 -6.31 9.23 8.27
N MET A 37 -7.05 8.51 7.43
CA MET A 37 -8.04 9.09 6.52
C MET A 37 -9.13 9.82 7.30
N LEU A 38 -9.64 9.22 8.36
CA LEU A 38 -10.68 9.83 9.19
C LEU A 38 -10.14 11.09 9.89
N ALA A 39 -8.96 11.02 10.51
CA ALA A 39 -8.35 12.17 11.18
C ALA A 39 -8.03 13.30 10.20
N SER A 40 -7.43 12.99 9.06
CA SER A 40 -7.12 14.00 8.04
C SER A 40 -8.37 14.60 7.40
N GLY A 41 -9.43 13.80 7.21
CA GLY A 41 -10.74 14.29 6.74
C GLY A 41 -11.37 15.28 7.71
N ILE A 42 -11.32 15.00 9.03
CA ILE A 42 -11.81 15.91 10.06
C ILE A 42 -11.03 17.21 10.05
N VAL A 43 -9.68 17.15 10.03
CA VAL A 43 -8.81 18.35 9.98
C VAL A 43 -9.10 19.16 8.71
N SER A 44 -9.20 18.49 7.56
CA SER A 44 -9.54 19.14 6.28
C SER A 44 -10.89 19.80 6.31
N LEU A 45 -11.88 19.18 6.99
CA LEU A 45 -13.23 19.76 7.12
C LEU A 45 -13.20 21.08 7.91
N PHE A 46 -12.49 21.11 9.04
CA PHE A 46 -12.30 22.34 9.82
C PHE A 46 -11.63 23.44 9.00
N PHE A 47 -10.57 23.09 8.27
CA PHE A 47 -9.86 24.02 7.41
C PHE A 47 -10.78 24.58 6.30
N VAL A 48 -11.53 23.72 5.61
CA VAL A 48 -12.45 24.15 4.53
C VAL A 48 -13.57 25.03 5.07
N ILE A 49 -14.11 24.73 6.25
CA ILE A 49 -15.14 25.58 6.89
C ILE A 49 -14.58 26.97 7.20
N ASP A 50 -13.36 27.04 7.69
CA ASP A 50 -12.73 28.34 8.04
C ASP A 50 -12.42 29.17 6.80
N VAL A 51 -11.86 28.56 5.76
CA VAL A 51 -11.62 29.22 4.45
C VAL A 51 -12.93 29.68 3.80
N ARG A 52 -14.02 28.91 3.94
CA ARG A 52 -15.32 29.29 3.41
C ARG A 52 -15.93 30.52 4.14
N LYS A 53 -15.67 30.66 5.45
CA LYS A 53 -16.06 31.87 6.21
C LYS A 53 -15.37 33.13 5.70
N GLN A 54 -14.18 32.97 5.08
CA GLN A 54 -13.43 34.06 4.45
C GLN A 54 -13.93 34.40 3.03
N GLY A 55 -15.03 33.79 2.56
CA GLY A 55 -15.67 34.08 1.29
C GLY A 55 -15.09 33.35 0.08
N LEU A 56 -14.19 32.38 0.29
CA LEU A 56 -13.62 31.58 -0.80
C LEU A 56 -14.54 30.38 -1.17
N PRO A 57 -14.82 30.15 -2.47
CA PRO A 57 -15.68 29.05 -2.92
C PRO A 57 -14.92 27.72 -2.87
N VAL A 58 -14.87 27.09 -1.70
CA VAL A 58 -14.19 25.77 -1.50
C VAL A 58 -15.23 24.69 -1.33
N SER A 59 -15.02 23.52 -1.97
CA SER A 59 -15.91 22.36 -1.86
C SER A 59 -15.68 21.62 -0.55
N VAL A 60 -16.75 21.34 0.17
CA VAL A 60 -16.75 20.49 1.38
C VAL A 60 -16.86 19.00 1.07
N PHE A 61 -17.11 18.65 -0.20
CA PHE A 61 -17.33 17.26 -0.61
C PHE A 61 -16.12 16.36 -0.35
N GLY A 62 -14.89 16.86 -0.65
CA GLY A 62 -13.64 16.09 -0.46
C GLY A 62 -13.43 15.64 1.00
N PRO A 63 -13.44 16.56 1.98
CA PRO A 63 -13.32 16.20 3.40
C PRO A 63 -14.39 15.22 3.87
N TRP A 64 -15.66 15.41 3.48
CA TRP A 64 -16.73 14.49 3.82
C TRP A 64 -16.53 13.11 3.22
N ALA A 65 -16.16 13.03 1.95
CA ALA A 65 -15.85 11.76 1.30
C ALA A 65 -14.70 11.02 2.00
N GLN A 66 -13.68 11.75 2.45
CA GLN A 66 -12.54 11.20 3.18
C GLN A 66 -12.92 10.67 4.57
N ILE A 67 -13.78 11.40 5.32
CA ILE A 67 -14.30 10.96 6.63
C ILE A 67 -15.12 9.68 6.45
N ILE A 68 -16.05 9.67 5.48
CA ILE A 68 -16.90 8.50 5.21
C ILE A 68 -16.04 7.30 4.80
N ALA A 69 -15.06 7.49 3.88
CA ALA A 69 -14.17 6.43 3.46
C ALA A 69 -13.35 5.88 4.64
N GLY A 70 -12.77 6.75 5.48
CA GLY A 70 -12.04 6.34 6.67
C GLY A 70 -12.91 5.55 7.65
N LEU A 71 -14.14 5.98 7.86
CA LEU A 71 -15.10 5.29 8.73
C LEU A 71 -15.47 3.90 8.16
N VAL A 72 -15.72 3.80 6.85
CA VAL A 72 -16.03 2.52 6.18
C VAL A 72 -14.85 1.55 6.33
N VAL A 73 -13.62 2.01 6.15
CA VAL A 73 -12.41 1.19 6.33
C VAL A 73 -12.27 0.68 7.77
N LEU A 74 -12.62 1.52 8.76
CA LEU A 74 -12.53 1.12 10.18
C LEU A 74 -13.62 0.11 10.57
N ILE A 75 -14.84 0.25 10.02
CA ILE A 75 -15.97 -0.63 10.35
C ILE A 75 -15.86 -1.95 9.56
N TRP A 76 -15.44 -1.88 8.29
CA TRP A 76 -15.35 -3.05 7.41
C TRP A 76 -13.97 -3.14 6.72
N PRO A 77 -12.91 -3.47 7.47
CA PRO A 77 -11.56 -3.56 6.92
C PRO A 77 -11.44 -4.62 5.82
N GLU A 78 -12.26 -5.69 5.87
CA GLU A 78 -12.29 -6.73 4.85
C GLU A 78 -12.75 -6.20 3.48
N LEU A 79 -13.71 -5.28 3.46
CA LEU A 79 -14.18 -4.63 2.23
C LEU A 79 -13.08 -3.76 1.61
N ALA A 80 -12.35 -3.03 2.44
CA ALA A 80 -11.21 -2.23 1.99
C ALA A 80 -10.09 -3.14 1.45
N LEU A 81 -9.77 -4.24 2.13
CA LEU A 81 -8.80 -5.23 1.69
C LEU A 81 -9.22 -5.89 0.37
N TRP A 82 -10.51 -6.20 0.21
CA TRP A 82 -11.03 -6.75 -1.04
C TRP A 82 -10.91 -5.75 -2.19
N LEU A 83 -11.22 -4.48 -1.95
CA LEU A 83 -11.04 -3.43 -2.95
C LEU A 83 -9.58 -3.28 -3.37
N VAL A 84 -8.64 -3.34 -2.41
CA VAL A 84 -7.19 -3.36 -2.69
C VAL A 84 -6.82 -4.57 -3.55
N ALA A 85 -7.36 -5.76 -3.26
CA ALA A 85 -7.13 -6.95 -4.08
C ALA A 85 -7.57 -6.75 -5.53
N VAL A 86 -8.76 -6.17 -5.75
CA VAL A 86 -9.30 -5.91 -7.09
C VAL A 86 -8.47 -4.87 -7.83
N LEU A 87 -8.11 -3.76 -7.17
CA LEU A 87 -7.34 -2.68 -7.79
C LEU A 87 -5.91 -3.12 -8.14
N LEU A 88 -5.20 -3.75 -7.20
CA LEU A 88 -3.84 -4.22 -7.44
C LEU A 88 -3.82 -5.42 -8.40
N GLY A 89 -4.71 -6.38 -8.20
CA GLY A 89 -4.81 -7.54 -9.08
C GLY A 89 -5.22 -7.16 -10.51
N GLY A 90 -6.21 -6.28 -10.65
CA GLY A 90 -6.61 -5.71 -11.94
C GLY A 90 -5.47 -4.94 -12.61
N GLY A 91 -4.74 -4.12 -11.86
CA GLY A 91 -3.55 -3.41 -12.34
C GLY A 91 -2.46 -4.36 -12.83
N LEU A 92 -2.19 -5.44 -12.10
CA LEU A 92 -1.22 -6.47 -12.51
C LEU A 92 -1.65 -7.19 -13.79
N ILE A 93 -2.94 -7.54 -13.92
CA ILE A 93 -3.49 -8.16 -15.13
C ILE A 93 -3.36 -7.20 -16.32
N LEU A 94 -3.79 -5.95 -16.16
CA LEU A 94 -3.69 -4.94 -17.20
C LEU A 94 -2.24 -4.71 -17.63
N SER A 95 -1.33 -4.58 -16.68
CA SER A 95 0.10 -4.40 -16.96
C SER A 95 0.70 -5.60 -17.70
N GLY A 96 0.31 -6.81 -17.34
CA GLY A 96 0.74 -8.02 -18.03
C GLY A 96 0.21 -8.09 -19.47
N ILE A 97 -1.07 -7.78 -19.67
CA ILE A 97 -1.71 -7.78 -21.00
C ILE A 97 -1.09 -6.68 -21.88
N THR A 98 -1.01 -5.44 -21.38
CA THR A 98 -0.42 -4.31 -22.13
C THR A 98 1.06 -4.55 -22.44
N GLY A 99 1.80 -5.19 -21.54
CA GLY A 99 3.18 -5.58 -21.80
C GLY A 99 3.31 -6.64 -22.91
N LEU A 100 2.39 -7.62 -22.95
CA LEU A 100 2.35 -8.65 -24.02
C LEU A 100 1.96 -8.04 -25.37
N THR A 101 0.96 -7.15 -25.40
CA THR A 101 0.55 -6.46 -26.64
C THR A 101 1.66 -5.56 -27.17
N ALA A 102 2.31 -4.79 -26.29
CA ALA A 102 3.45 -3.94 -26.67
C ALA A 102 4.61 -4.73 -27.28
N LEU A 103 4.91 -5.94 -26.78
CA LEU A 103 5.91 -6.81 -27.38
C LEU A 103 5.52 -7.28 -28.78
N ARG A 104 4.23 -7.55 -28.99
CA ARG A 104 3.69 -7.97 -30.30
C ARG A 104 3.74 -6.82 -31.31
N ASP A 105 3.29 -5.63 -30.89
CA ASP A 105 3.23 -4.43 -31.74
C ASP A 105 4.62 -3.92 -32.12
N ALA A 106 5.61 -4.10 -31.26
CA ALA A 106 7.01 -3.79 -31.55
C ALA A 106 7.68 -4.78 -32.53
N GLY A 107 6.97 -5.79 -33.03
CA GLY A 107 7.51 -6.79 -33.94
C GLY A 107 8.62 -7.66 -33.36
N ILE A 108 8.74 -7.73 -32.03
CA ILE A 108 9.76 -8.53 -31.36
C ILE A 108 9.35 -9.99 -31.38
N VAL A 109 9.82 -10.69 -32.39
CA VAL A 109 9.47 -12.12 -32.63
C VAL A 109 10.00 -13.01 -31.50
N ASN A 110 11.16 -12.69 -30.90
CA ASN A 110 11.76 -13.43 -29.79
C ASN A 110 12.14 -12.52 -28.63
N PRO A 111 11.17 -12.12 -27.77
CA PRO A 111 11.49 -11.37 -26.56
C PRO A 111 12.31 -12.23 -25.59
N PRO A 112 13.18 -11.62 -24.76
CA PRO A 112 13.91 -12.33 -23.73
C PRO A 112 12.94 -13.17 -22.88
N ARG A 113 13.26 -14.45 -22.68
CA ARG A 113 12.39 -15.40 -21.95
C ARG A 113 11.96 -14.87 -20.59
N LEU A 114 12.89 -14.22 -19.87
CA LEU A 114 12.61 -13.60 -18.57
C LEU A 114 11.48 -12.56 -18.63
N ARG A 115 11.46 -11.71 -19.68
CA ARG A 115 10.43 -10.69 -19.86
C ARG A 115 9.06 -11.29 -20.11
N LYS A 116 9.00 -12.32 -20.96
CA LYS A 116 7.75 -13.04 -21.24
C LYS A 116 7.22 -13.74 -20.00
N ILE A 117 8.10 -14.43 -19.25
CA ILE A 117 7.74 -15.08 -17.98
C ILE A 117 7.23 -14.05 -16.98
N GLY A 118 7.89 -12.90 -16.84
CA GLY A 118 7.46 -11.83 -15.93
C GLY A 118 6.06 -11.30 -16.24
N LEU A 119 5.72 -11.09 -17.51
CA LEU A 119 4.41 -10.62 -17.93
C LEU A 119 3.29 -11.65 -17.64
N TRP A 120 3.55 -12.93 -17.91
CA TRP A 120 2.62 -14.00 -17.56
C TRP A 120 2.49 -14.16 -16.04
N ALA A 121 3.60 -14.05 -15.31
CA ALA A 121 3.58 -14.07 -13.85
C ALA A 121 2.76 -12.92 -13.28
N SER A 122 2.84 -11.71 -13.85
CA SER A 122 1.99 -10.58 -13.44
C SER A 122 0.50 -10.87 -13.61
N ILE A 123 0.10 -11.46 -14.74
CA ILE A 123 -1.30 -11.85 -14.96
C ILE A 123 -1.74 -12.90 -13.95
N LEU A 124 -0.93 -13.94 -13.76
CA LEU A 124 -1.24 -15.03 -12.84
C LEU A 124 -1.35 -14.52 -11.40
N LEU A 125 -0.41 -13.70 -10.96
CA LEU A 125 -0.42 -13.08 -9.63
C LEU A 125 -1.62 -12.17 -9.44
N GLY A 126 -2.00 -11.40 -10.47
CA GLY A 126 -3.19 -10.55 -10.43
C GLY A 126 -4.48 -11.36 -10.27
N VAL A 127 -4.64 -12.44 -11.03
CA VAL A 127 -5.77 -13.36 -10.89
C VAL A 127 -5.78 -14.01 -9.52
N LEU A 128 -4.64 -14.49 -9.04
CA LEU A 128 -4.51 -15.12 -7.73
C LEU A 128 -4.89 -14.14 -6.61
N LEU A 129 -4.43 -12.89 -6.70
CA LEU A 129 -4.72 -11.85 -5.72
C LEU A 129 -6.21 -11.54 -5.64
N ILE A 130 -6.90 -11.43 -6.78
CA ILE A 130 -8.36 -11.23 -6.83
C ILE A 130 -9.09 -12.46 -6.28
N ALA A 131 -8.64 -13.65 -6.63
CA ALA A 131 -9.26 -14.90 -6.15
C ALA A 131 -9.13 -15.08 -4.63
N MET A 132 -7.98 -14.69 -4.06
CA MET A 132 -7.77 -14.68 -2.60
C MET A 132 -8.50 -13.52 -1.90
N GLY A 133 -8.87 -12.47 -2.62
CA GLY A 133 -9.61 -11.31 -2.10
C GLY A 133 -8.95 -10.63 -0.91
N ALA A 134 -9.71 -10.44 0.17
CA ALA A 134 -9.24 -9.77 1.39
C ALA A 134 -8.03 -10.49 2.04
N LEU A 135 -8.01 -11.82 2.04
CA LEU A 135 -6.89 -12.59 2.58
C LEU A 135 -5.60 -12.34 1.81
N GLY A 136 -5.67 -12.40 0.46
CA GLY A 136 -4.50 -12.18 -0.39
C GLY A 136 -3.93 -10.78 -0.25
N SER A 137 -4.79 -9.75 -0.21
CA SER A 137 -4.36 -8.37 -0.05
C SER A 137 -3.79 -8.10 1.34
N ALA A 138 -4.36 -8.67 2.41
CA ALA A 138 -3.82 -8.55 3.76
C ALA A 138 -2.42 -9.16 3.87
N ILE A 139 -2.23 -10.38 3.32
CA ILE A 139 -0.92 -11.04 3.30
C ILE A 139 0.08 -10.21 2.50
N LEU A 140 -0.29 -9.74 1.32
CA LEU A 140 0.58 -8.91 0.48
C LEU A 140 0.98 -7.61 1.17
N LEU A 141 0.03 -6.90 1.76
CA LEU A 141 0.29 -5.66 2.50
C LEU A 141 1.20 -5.91 3.71
N GLY A 142 0.95 -6.98 4.47
CA GLY A 142 1.80 -7.35 5.60
C GLY A 142 3.24 -7.67 5.19
N MET A 143 3.43 -8.40 4.08
CA MET A 143 4.75 -8.69 3.53
C MET A 143 5.46 -7.42 3.04
N VAL A 144 4.76 -6.55 2.31
CA VAL A 144 5.32 -5.27 1.82
C VAL A 144 5.71 -4.39 3.00
N LEU A 145 4.85 -4.28 4.01
CA LEU A 145 5.15 -3.54 5.24
C LEU A 145 6.37 -4.12 5.95
N GLY A 146 6.46 -5.44 6.07
CA GLY A 146 7.59 -6.12 6.70
C GLY A 146 8.91 -5.83 5.99
N VAL A 147 8.94 -5.95 4.67
CA VAL A 147 10.13 -5.62 3.86
C VAL A 147 10.49 -4.14 3.98
N ALA A 148 9.50 -3.23 3.95
CA ALA A 148 9.73 -1.79 4.11
C ALA A 148 10.32 -1.46 5.49
N LEU A 149 9.81 -2.07 6.56
CA LEU A 149 10.32 -1.88 7.92
C LEU A 149 11.75 -2.39 8.09
N ILE A 150 12.08 -3.56 7.50
CA ILE A 150 13.45 -4.09 7.51
C ILE A 150 14.37 -3.14 6.75
N ALA A 151 13.99 -2.70 5.55
CA ALA A 151 14.78 -1.78 4.76
C ALA A 151 15.03 -0.45 5.48
N ALA A 152 13.98 0.12 6.09
CA ALA A 152 14.08 1.33 6.90
C ALA A 152 15.00 1.14 8.12
N GLY A 153 14.87 0.01 8.82
CA GLY A 153 15.74 -0.32 9.95
C GLY A 153 17.21 -0.46 9.57
N LEU A 154 17.50 -1.11 8.44
CA LEU A 154 18.86 -1.23 7.90
C LEU A 154 19.44 0.13 7.49
N HIS A 155 18.62 0.98 6.88
CA HIS A 155 19.03 2.34 6.51
C HIS A 155 19.40 3.16 7.75
N GLN A 156 18.54 3.17 8.77
CA GLN A 156 18.80 3.85 10.04
C GLN A 156 20.05 3.31 10.76
N TRP A 157 20.30 2.01 10.65
CA TRP A 157 21.51 1.40 11.22
C TRP A 157 22.77 1.94 10.55
N ARG A 158 22.79 1.99 9.21
CA ARG A 158 23.92 2.52 8.43
C ARG A 158 24.17 4.00 8.74
N GLU A 159 23.14 4.82 8.84
CA GLU A 159 23.28 6.23 9.21
C GLU A 159 23.88 6.39 10.61
N ALA A 160 23.45 5.57 11.56
CA ALA A 160 23.99 5.61 12.92
C ALA A 160 25.48 5.20 13.02
N ASP A 161 25.98 4.42 12.05
CA ASP A 161 27.42 4.05 11.98
C ASP A 161 28.26 5.12 11.29
N LEU A 162 27.68 5.88 10.33
CA LEU A 162 28.36 7.00 9.67
C LEU A 162 28.55 8.23 10.59
N LEU A 163 27.77 8.34 11.65
CA LEU A 163 27.84 9.44 12.64
C LEU A 163 28.80 9.14 13.80
N ARG A 164 29.61 8.09 13.70
CA ARG A 164 30.67 7.73 14.64
C ARG A 164 32.05 8.18 14.14
#